data_b5af53b8df8676d5539cbf66882767a5
#
_entry.id   b5af53b8df8676d5539cbf66882767a5
#
_cell.length_a   1.000
_cell.length_b   1.000
_cell.length_c   1.000
_cell.angle_alpha   90.00
_cell.angle_beta   90.00
_cell.angle_gamma   90.00
#
_symmetry.space_group_name_H-M   'P 1'
#
loop_
_entity.id
_entity.type
_entity.pdbx_description
1 polymer ?
#
loop_
_entity_poly.entity_id
_entity_poly.type
_entity_poly.pdbx_seq_one_letter_code
_entity_poly.pdbx_strand_id
1 'polypeptide(L)'
;MLYPAITITLILFAAQTYAACYDPSPAFLPPKSSTYRDSSILDDAFKSITASLDSLIAQPEFDTSSFSIEVTTSTHSLWELHHTARDKDQERPGAENVTGESVYRVASITKAFTTLSIIQQHVAGNLSIDDTIDQYLDLGGDIQWSDITLRTVASQLSGIPRDCKT
;
A
#
# COMPACT_ATOMS: atom_id res chain seq x y z
N MET A 1 -63.59 37.02 1.87
CA MET A 1 -62.51 36.79 0.90
C MET A 1 -61.55 35.80 1.55
N LEU A 2 -61.65 34.52 1.20
CA LEU A 2 -60.74 33.48 1.69
C LEU A 2 -59.62 33.29 0.65
N TYR A 3 -58.36 33.47 1.09
CA TYR A 3 -57.18 33.13 0.28
C TYR A 3 -56.91 31.62 0.43
N PRO A 4 -56.71 30.87 -0.65
CA PRO A 4 -56.28 29.48 -0.52
C PRO A 4 -54.77 29.44 -0.23
N ALA A 5 -54.43 28.74 0.85
CA ALA A 5 -53.05 28.40 1.17
C ALA A 5 -52.52 27.41 0.15
N ILE A 6 -51.53 27.81 -0.62
CA ILE A 6 -50.76 26.94 -1.54
C ILE A 6 -49.76 26.18 -0.70
N THR A 7 -50.00 24.91 -0.44
CA THR A 7 -49.06 24.00 0.20
C THR A 7 -48.06 23.52 -0.87
N ILE A 8 -46.84 24.08 -0.86
CA ILE A 8 -45.76 23.62 -1.71
C ILE A 8 -45.14 22.36 -1.06
N THR A 9 -45.47 21.19 -1.59
CA THR A 9 -44.87 19.92 -1.19
C THR A 9 -43.49 19.83 -1.88
N LEU A 10 -42.42 20.07 -1.12
CA LEU A 10 -41.03 19.89 -1.57
C LEU A 10 -40.75 18.39 -1.60
N ILE A 11 -40.76 17.77 -2.78
CA ILE A 11 -40.32 16.39 -2.97
C ILE A 11 -38.81 16.42 -3.04
N LEU A 12 -38.15 16.10 -1.92
CA LEU A 12 -36.73 15.81 -1.88
C LEU A 12 -36.45 14.47 -2.58
N PHE A 13 -36.06 14.50 -3.85
CA PHE A 13 -35.42 13.36 -4.49
C PHE A 13 -34.06 13.17 -3.83
N ALA A 14 -33.96 12.28 -2.83
CA ALA A 14 -32.69 11.74 -2.39
C ALA A 14 -32.15 10.87 -3.55
N ALA A 15 -31.32 11.43 -4.39
CA ALA A 15 -30.51 10.66 -5.30
C ALA A 15 -29.60 9.77 -4.46
N GLN A 16 -29.99 8.50 -4.29
CA GLN A 16 -29.09 7.49 -3.77
C GLN A 16 -28.01 7.30 -4.83
N THR A 17 -26.91 8.01 -4.67
CA THR A 17 -25.68 7.67 -5.37
C THR A 17 -25.20 6.34 -4.81
N TYR A 18 -25.61 5.23 -5.43
CA TYR A 18 -24.92 3.98 -5.25
C TYR A 18 -23.49 4.24 -5.77
N ALA A 19 -22.57 4.45 -4.86
CA ALA A 19 -21.16 4.27 -5.17
C ALA A 19 -21.06 2.80 -5.58
N ALA A 20 -21.05 2.54 -6.87
CA ALA A 20 -20.74 1.22 -7.38
C ALA A 20 -19.35 0.92 -6.81
N CYS A 21 -19.28 0.01 -5.83
CA CYS A 21 -18.00 -0.55 -5.42
C CYS A 21 -17.37 -1.08 -6.72
N TYR A 22 -16.32 -0.43 -7.14
CA TYR A 22 -15.54 -0.91 -8.27
C TYR A 22 -15.07 -2.30 -7.86
N ASP A 23 -15.69 -3.32 -8.46
CA ASP A 23 -15.20 -4.70 -8.33
C ASP A 23 -13.77 -4.65 -8.88
N PRO A 24 -12.74 -4.85 -8.05
CA PRO A 24 -11.39 -4.83 -8.56
C PRO A 24 -11.34 -5.89 -9.63
N SER A 25 -11.36 -5.45 -10.88
CA SER A 25 -11.24 -6.33 -12.04
C SER A 25 -10.17 -7.35 -11.73
N PRO A 26 -10.39 -8.62 -12.02
CA PRO A 26 -9.39 -9.64 -11.77
C PRO A 26 -8.08 -9.12 -12.33
N ALA A 27 -7.07 -9.09 -11.50
CA ALA A 27 -5.73 -8.70 -11.90
C ALA A 27 -5.47 -9.33 -13.27
N PHE A 28 -5.01 -8.53 -14.21
CA PHE A 28 -4.70 -9.02 -15.55
C PHE A 28 -4.07 -10.40 -15.43
N LEU A 29 -4.60 -11.36 -16.16
CA LEU A 29 -3.99 -12.68 -16.19
C LEU A 29 -2.49 -12.50 -16.40
N PRO A 30 -1.64 -13.11 -15.57
CA PRO A 30 -0.21 -12.96 -15.73
C PRO A 30 0.11 -13.33 -17.17
N PRO A 31 0.76 -12.43 -17.90
CA PRO A 31 1.04 -12.70 -19.30
C PRO A 31 1.92 -13.93 -19.39
N LYS A 32 1.75 -14.70 -20.44
CA LYS A 32 2.52 -15.93 -20.66
C LYS A 32 4.02 -15.62 -20.66
N SER A 33 4.80 -16.37 -19.92
CA SER A 33 6.24 -16.14 -19.74
C SER A 33 7.03 -16.00 -21.04
N SER A 34 6.55 -16.62 -22.14
CA SER A 34 7.12 -16.47 -23.48
C SER A 34 6.97 -15.07 -24.07
N THR A 35 6.00 -14.27 -23.60
CA THR A 35 5.72 -12.93 -24.15
C THR A 35 6.74 -11.89 -23.67
N TYR A 36 7.44 -12.15 -22.57
CA TYR A 36 8.38 -11.17 -21.99
C TYR A 36 9.84 -11.48 -22.31
N ARG A 37 10.22 -12.77 -22.35
CA ARG A 37 11.63 -13.17 -22.50
C ARG A 37 12.25 -12.73 -23.82
N ASP A 38 11.40 -12.54 -24.83
CA ASP A 38 11.84 -12.17 -26.19
C ASP A 38 11.36 -10.77 -26.60
N SER A 39 11.01 -9.91 -25.63
CA SER A 39 10.51 -8.57 -25.90
C SER A 39 11.66 -7.58 -25.95
N SER A 40 12.12 -7.23 -27.17
CA SER A 40 13.09 -6.15 -27.38
C SER A 40 12.64 -4.80 -26.76
N ILE A 41 11.32 -4.57 -26.67
CA ILE A 41 10.74 -3.36 -26.06
C ILE A 41 11.06 -3.31 -24.55
N LEU A 42 10.94 -4.43 -23.84
CA LEU A 42 11.27 -4.49 -22.41
C LEU A 42 12.78 -4.37 -22.18
N ASP A 43 13.58 -5.03 -23.01
CA ASP A 43 15.04 -4.93 -22.94
C ASP A 43 15.51 -3.49 -23.15
N ASP A 44 14.94 -2.79 -24.11
CA ASP A 44 15.29 -1.38 -24.38
C ASP A 44 14.79 -0.46 -23.26
N ALA A 45 13.63 -0.74 -22.68
CA ALA A 45 13.11 -0.01 -21.51
C ALA A 45 14.02 -0.21 -20.29
N PHE A 46 14.42 -1.44 -20.00
CA PHE A 46 15.31 -1.74 -18.87
C PHE A 46 16.71 -1.13 -19.06
N LYS A 47 17.27 -1.16 -20.25
CA LYS A 47 18.52 -0.46 -20.59
C LYS A 47 18.41 1.04 -20.35
N SER A 48 17.29 1.65 -20.80
CA SER A 48 17.04 3.08 -20.60
C SER A 48 16.90 3.45 -19.14
N ILE A 49 16.20 2.63 -18.34
CA ILE A 49 16.05 2.82 -16.88
C ILE A 49 17.41 2.68 -16.21
N THR A 50 18.19 1.66 -16.54
CA THR A 50 19.54 1.44 -15.99
C THR A 50 20.43 2.64 -16.26
N ALA A 51 20.50 3.11 -17.50
CA ALA A 51 21.33 4.27 -17.87
C ALA A 51 20.91 5.55 -17.12
N SER A 52 19.60 5.75 -16.91
CA SER A 52 19.07 6.89 -16.15
C SER A 52 19.46 6.79 -14.67
N LEU A 53 19.34 5.61 -14.08
CA LEU A 53 19.72 5.35 -12.68
C LEU A 53 21.25 5.49 -12.50
N ASP A 54 22.07 4.96 -13.40
CA ASP A 54 23.53 5.09 -13.36
C ASP A 54 23.95 6.57 -13.37
N SER A 55 23.29 7.38 -14.18
CA SER A 55 23.52 8.82 -14.21
C SER A 55 23.12 9.50 -12.90
N LEU A 56 22.04 9.03 -12.24
CA LEU A 56 21.54 9.59 -10.99
C LEU A 56 22.46 9.23 -9.83
N ILE A 57 22.82 7.95 -9.68
CA ILE A 57 23.68 7.47 -8.59
C ILE A 57 25.12 7.93 -8.70
N ALA A 58 25.53 8.45 -9.86
CA ALA A 58 26.84 9.11 -10.02
C ALA A 58 26.91 10.46 -9.30
N GLN A 59 25.77 11.04 -8.90
CA GLN A 59 25.74 12.33 -8.23
C GLN A 59 26.05 12.18 -6.74
N PRO A 60 26.77 13.16 -6.12
CA PRO A 60 27.18 13.08 -4.72
C PRO A 60 26.04 12.93 -3.71
N GLU A 61 24.84 13.38 -4.04
CA GLU A 61 23.65 13.28 -3.19
C GLU A 61 23.27 11.82 -2.89
N PHE A 62 23.72 10.88 -3.74
CA PHE A 62 23.44 9.45 -3.61
C PHE A 62 24.59 8.64 -3.02
N ASP A 63 25.69 9.28 -2.62
CA ASP A 63 26.86 8.59 -2.09
C ASP A 63 26.58 7.73 -0.86
N THR A 64 25.61 8.14 -0.02
CA THR A 64 25.19 7.44 1.19
C THR A 64 23.95 6.56 1.00
N SER A 65 23.45 6.43 -0.23
CA SER A 65 22.22 5.73 -0.53
C SER A 65 22.50 4.34 -1.10
N SER A 66 21.84 3.34 -0.53
CA SER A 66 21.81 1.97 -1.08
C SER A 66 20.38 1.59 -1.41
N PHE A 67 20.16 0.89 -2.51
CA PHE A 67 18.82 0.43 -2.89
C PHE A 67 18.84 -0.82 -3.76
N SER A 68 17.69 -1.47 -3.81
CA SER A 68 17.39 -2.55 -4.75
C SER A 68 16.10 -2.25 -5.47
N ILE A 69 16.10 -2.51 -6.76
CA ILE A 69 14.91 -2.42 -7.61
C ILE A 69 14.76 -3.73 -8.34
N GLU A 70 13.56 -4.26 -8.39
CA GLU A 70 13.25 -5.46 -9.15
C GLU A 70 11.91 -5.29 -9.85
N VAL A 71 11.83 -5.79 -11.08
CA VAL A 71 10.58 -5.90 -11.84
C VAL A 71 10.26 -7.38 -12.01
N THR A 72 9.12 -7.79 -11.46
CA THR A 72 8.71 -9.19 -11.43
C THR A 72 7.38 -9.41 -12.11
N THR A 73 7.17 -10.64 -12.56
CA THR A 73 5.84 -11.20 -12.79
C THR A 73 5.44 -12.05 -11.57
N SER A 74 4.28 -12.68 -11.61
CA SER A 74 3.89 -13.65 -10.57
C SER A 74 4.81 -14.86 -10.45
N THR A 75 5.69 -15.09 -11.41
CA THR A 75 6.50 -16.31 -11.52
C THR A 75 7.99 -16.11 -11.83
N HIS A 76 8.39 -14.92 -12.26
CA HIS A 76 9.76 -14.65 -12.71
C HIS A 76 10.18 -13.22 -12.41
N SER A 77 11.46 -13.05 -12.07
CA SER A 77 12.14 -11.76 -12.17
C SER A 77 12.44 -11.46 -13.64
N LEU A 78 12.14 -10.23 -14.06
CA LEU A 78 12.38 -9.75 -15.41
C LEU A 78 13.63 -8.89 -15.49
N TRP A 79 13.90 -8.14 -14.45
CA TRP A 79 15.02 -7.23 -14.36
C TRP A 79 15.27 -6.85 -12.90
N GLU A 80 16.52 -6.71 -12.53
CA GLU A 80 16.94 -6.28 -11.21
C GLU A 80 18.11 -5.30 -11.32
N LEU A 81 18.18 -4.38 -10.36
CA LEU A 81 19.30 -3.46 -10.20
C LEU A 81 19.55 -3.24 -8.71
N HIS A 82 20.80 -3.37 -8.32
CA HIS A 82 21.25 -3.18 -6.94
C HIS A 82 22.37 -2.13 -6.91
N HIS A 83 22.24 -1.19 -5.99
CA HIS A 83 23.24 -0.15 -5.77
C HIS A 83 23.70 -0.16 -4.32
N THR A 84 24.99 -0.15 -4.12
CA THR A 84 25.62 -0.06 -2.82
C THR A 84 26.20 1.33 -2.63
N ALA A 85 25.89 1.99 -1.53
CA ALA A 85 26.43 3.30 -1.18
C ALA A 85 27.98 3.31 -1.25
N ARG A 86 28.53 4.37 -1.80
CA ARG A 86 29.98 4.59 -1.82
C ARG A 86 30.52 4.98 -0.45
N ASP A 87 29.76 5.80 0.28
CA ASP A 87 30.08 6.24 1.63
C ASP A 87 29.12 5.55 2.62
N LYS A 88 29.66 4.56 3.35
CA LYS A 88 28.90 3.73 4.29
C LYS A 88 29.15 4.19 5.71
N ASP A 89 28.13 4.11 6.54
CA ASP A 89 28.23 4.30 7.98
C ASP A 89 29.07 3.18 8.60
N GLN A 90 30.26 3.54 9.07
CA GLN A 90 31.20 2.59 9.67
C GLN A 90 30.76 2.10 11.05
N GLU A 91 29.89 2.85 11.75
CA GLU A 91 29.36 2.49 13.07
C GLU A 91 28.14 1.57 12.97
N ARG A 92 27.50 1.54 11.81
CA ARG A 92 26.31 0.73 11.53
C ARG A 92 26.53 -0.15 10.32
N PRO A 93 27.35 -1.18 10.48
CA PRO A 93 27.65 -2.06 9.35
C PRO A 93 26.36 -2.71 8.85
N GLY A 94 25.96 -2.32 7.65
CA GLY A 94 24.91 -2.96 6.89
C GLY A 94 25.47 -4.05 5.99
N ALA A 95 24.78 -4.35 4.89
CA ALA A 95 25.30 -5.22 3.87
C ALA A 95 26.56 -4.62 3.26
N GLU A 96 27.62 -5.41 3.16
CA GLU A 96 28.87 -4.98 2.52
C GLU A 96 28.62 -4.64 1.06
N ASN A 97 27.85 -5.50 0.39
CA ASN A 97 27.33 -5.27 -0.95
C ASN A 97 25.82 -5.53 -0.96
N VAL A 98 25.10 -4.66 -1.64
CA VAL A 98 23.66 -4.82 -1.85
C VAL A 98 23.41 -5.79 -2.99
N THR A 99 22.59 -6.79 -2.75
CA THR A 99 22.20 -7.83 -3.71
C THR A 99 20.72 -8.12 -3.58
N GLY A 100 20.16 -9.02 -4.39
CA GLY A 100 18.80 -9.50 -4.26
C GLY A 100 18.48 -10.18 -2.92
N GLU A 101 19.51 -10.66 -2.21
CA GLU A 101 19.39 -11.30 -0.89
C GLU A 101 19.49 -10.31 0.28
N SER A 102 19.68 -9.02 -0.01
CA SER A 102 19.81 -8.01 1.03
C SER A 102 18.48 -7.76 1.75
N VAL A 103 18.54 -7.73 3.08
CA VAL A 103 17.37 -7.53 3.93
C VAL A 103 17.17 -6.05 4.22
N TYR A 104 15.99 -5.54 3.96
CA TYR A 104 15.59 -4.17 4.19
C TYR A 104 14.53 -4.03 5.28
N ARG A 105 14.57 -2.90 5.98
CA ARG A 105 13.43 -2.48 6.79
C ARG A 105 12.32 -1.98 5.87
N VAL A 106 11.16 -2.60 5.94
CA VAL A 106 10.02 -2.27 5.06
C VAL A 106 9.10 -1.20 5.63
N ALA A 107 9.39 -0.68 6.84
CA ALA A 107 8.62 0.39 7.48
C ALA A 107 7.10 0.16 7.37
N SER A 108 6.35 1.12 6.84
CA SER A 108 4.88 1.05 6.74
C SER A 108 4.34 -0.04 5.79
N ILE A 109 5.16 -0.64 4.94
CA ILE A 109 4.75 -1.83 4.17
C ILE A 109 4.35 -2.96 5.12
N THR A 110 4.91 -3.01 6.33
CA THR A 110 4.49 -3.93 7.41
C THR A 110 2.98 -3.92 7.65
N LYS A 111 2.29 -2.78 7.44
CA LYS A 111 0.84 -2.68 7.59
C LYS A 111 0.08 -3.62 6.65
N ALA A 112 0.59 -3.85 5.46
CA ALA A 112 0.00 -4.81 4.52
C ALA A 112 0.03 -6.24 5.07
N PHE A 113 1.13 -6.63 5.72
CA PHE A 113 1.24 -7.96 6.36
C PHE A 113 0.33 -8.07 7.58
N THR A 114 0.22 -7.01 8.38
CA THR A 114 -0.72 -6.96 9.52
C THR A 114 -2.17 -7.10 9.04
N THR A 115 -2.54 -6.35 8.00
CA THR A 115 -3.89 -6.42 7.41
C THR A 115 -4.16 -7.81 6.84
N LEU A 116 -3.21 -8.41 6.14
CA LEU A 116 -3.33 -9.78 5.62
C LEU A 116 -3.54 -10.79 6.75
N SER A 117 -2.82 -10.64 7.87
CA SER A 117 -2.98 -11.51 9.04
C SER A 117 -4.39 -11.39 9.64
N ILE A 118 -4.94 -10.18 9.74
CA ILE A 118 -6.31 -9.95 10.22
C ILE A 118 -7.32 -10.63 9.27
N ILE A 119 -7.14 -10.48 7.96
CA ILE A 119 -8.00 -11.13 6.96
C ILE A 119 -7.94 -12.66 7.08
N GLN A 120 -6.75 -13.23 7.28
CA GLN A 120 -6.58 -14.68 7.49
C GLN A 120 -7.32 -15.16 8.74
N GLN A 121 -7.24 -14.41 9.85
CA GLN A 121 -7.98 -14.75 11.08
C GLN A 121 -9.50 -14.61 10.90
N HIS A 122 -9.94 -13.63 10.12
CA HIS A 122 -11.35 -13.49 9.76
C HIS A 122 -11.87 -14.69 8.95
N VAL A 123 -11.13 -15.08 7.91
CA VAL A 123 -11.48 -16.25 7.08
C VAL A 123 -11.45 -17.55 7.89
N ALA A 124 -10.55 -17.66 8.87
CA ALA A 124 -10.49 -18.79 9.79
C ALA A 124 -11.60 -18.80 10.85
N GLY A 125 -12.43 -17.75 10.93
CA GLY A 125 -13.51 -17.62 11.92
C GLY A 125 -13.05 -17.29 13.34
N ASN A 126 -11.80 -16.88 13.53
CA ASN A 126 -11.26 -16.53 14.84
C ASN A 126 -11.62 -15.11 15.29
N LEU A 127 -11.97 -14.23 14.36
CA LEU A 127 -12.46 -12.87 14.59
C LEU A 127 -13.31 -12.42 13.40
N SER A 128 -14.04 -11.32 13.57
CA SER A 128 -14.69 -10.62 12.45
C SER A 128 -13.96 -9.34 12.14
N ILE A 129 -13.74 -9.05 10.85
CA ILE A 129 -13.18 -7.75 10.45
C ILE A 129 -14.10 -6.57 10.81
N ASP A 130 -15.37 -6.84 11.10
CA ASP A 130 -16.35 -5.88 11.55
C ASP A 130 -16.48 -5.80 13.08
N ASP A 131 -15.70 -6.59 13.82
CA ASP A 131 -15.58 -6.44 15.27
C ASP A 131 -14.93 -5.10 15.60
N THR A 132 -15.36 -4.50 16.70
CA THR A 132 -14.80 -3.23 17.18
C THR A 132 -13.51 -3.46 17.95
N ILE A 133 -12.61 -2.49 17.92
CA ILE A 133 -11.26 -2.63 18.46
C ILE A 133 -11.23 -2.81 19.98
N ASP A 134 -12.24 -2.26 20.69
CA ASP A 134 -12.41 -2.38 22.13
C ASP A 134 -12.71 -3.81 22.61
N GLN A 135 -13.15 -4.70 21.71
CA GLN A 135 -13.29 -6.12 22.03
C GLN A 135 -11.95 -6.83 22.27
N TYR A 136 -10.87 -6.25 21.75
CA TYR A 136 -9.53 -6.84 21.78
C TYR A 136 -8.54 -6.06 22.65
N LEU A 137 -8.73 -4.74 22.76
CA LEU A 137 -7.79 -3.85 23.40
C LEU A 137 -8.54 -2.84 24.30
N ASP A 138 -8.11 -2.72 25.54
CA ASP A 138 -8.51 -1.63 26.42
C ASP A 138 -7.57 -0.44 26.16
N LEU A 139 -8.04 0.50 25.36
CA LEU A 139 -7.22 1.64 24.90
C LEU A 139 -7.45 2.90 25.74
N GLY A 140 -8.50 2.92 26.57
CA GLY A 140 -8.84 4.09 27.41
C GLY A 140 -9.05 5.38 26.61
N GLY A 141 -9.08 6.52 27.30
CA GLY A 141 -9.22 7.86 26.71
C GLY A 141 -10.64 8.23 26.29
N ASP A 142 -10.77 9.35 25.56
CA ASP A 142 -12.05 9.95 25.17
C ASP A 142 -12.56 9.48 23.80
N ILE A 143 -11.87 8.52 23.17
CA ILE A 143 -12.25 7.99 21.87
C ILE A 143 -13.31 6.90 22.06
N GLN A 144 -14.39 6.95 21.28
CA GLN A 144 -15.39 5.88 21.23
C GLN A 144 -14.86 4.68 20.43
N TRP A 145 -14.07 3.85 21.08
CA TRP A 145 -13.45 2.67 20.45
C TRP A 145 -14.48 1.64 19.96
N SER A 146 -15.69 1.65 20.53
CA SER A 146 -16.83 0.83 20.08
C SER A 146 -17.36 1.17 18.70
N ASP A 147 -17.00 2.34 18.14
CA ASP A 147 -17.42 2.75 16.80
C ASP A 147 -16.34 2.45 15.74
N ILE A 148 -15.17 1.99 16.18
CA ILE A 148 -14.01 1.76 15.32
C ILE A 148 -13.80 0.26 15.12
N THR A 149 -14.03 -0.20 13.90
CA THR A 149 -13.86 -1.62 13.55
C THR A 149 -12.46 -1.94 13.06
N LEU A 150 -12.08 -3.23 13.13
CA LEU A 150 -10.82 -3.71 12.55
C LEU A 150 -10.72 -3.37 11.05
N ARG A 151 -11.87 -3.38 10.34
CA ARG A 151 -11.96 -2.96 8.93
C ARG A 151 -11.54 -1.51 8.73
N THR A 152 -12.09 -0.59 9.53
CA THR A 152 -11.80 0.85 9.40
C THR A 152 -10.34 1.17 9.75
N VAL A 153 -9.77 0.47 10.73
CA VAL A 153 -8.34 0.60 11.07
C VAL A 153 -7.45 0.05 9.95
N ALA A 154 -7.74 -1.15 9.46
CA ALA A 154 -6.97 -1.80 8.39
C ALA A 154 -7.00 -1.01 7.08
N SER A 155 -8.12 -0.34 6.78
CA SER A 155 -8.26 0.52 5.59
C SER A 155 -7.76 1.95 5.80
N GLN A 156 -7.28 2.30 7.00
CA GLN A 156 -6.85 3.66 7.39
C GLN A 156 -7.98 4.70 7.31
N LEU A 157 -9.23 4.26 7.46
CA LEU A 157 -10.44 5.12 7.41
C LEU A 157 -11.11 5.25 8.79
N SER A 158 -10.40 4.93 9.87
CA SER A 158 -10.94 4.95 11.24
C SER A 158 -11.10 6.35 11.84
N GLY A 159 -10.54 7.39 11.20
CA GLY A 159 -10.49 8.74 11.79
C GLY A 159 -9.42 8.91 12.86
N ILE A 160 -8.69 7.87 13.23
CA ILE A 160 -7.57 7.97 14.19
C ILE A 160 -6.45 8.78 13.54
N PRO A 161 -5.94 9.83 14.21
CA PRO A 161 -4.85 10.63 13.68
C PRO A 161 -3.57 9.80 13.56
N ARG A 162 -2.78 10.10 12.52
CA ARG A 162 -1.51 9.41 12.27
C ARG A 162 -0.50 9.59 13.40
N ASP A 163 -0.44 10.79 13.93
CA ASP A 163 0.52 11.18 14.95
C ASP A 163 -0.25 11.70 16.17
N CYS A 164 -0.19 10.98 17.29
CA CYS A 164 -0.63 11.51 18.55
C CYS A 164 0.42 12.54 19.00
N LYS A 165 0.05 13.82 19.01
CA LYS A 165 0.83 14.81 19.74
C LYS A 165 0.62 14.51 21.22
N THR A 166 1.62 13.92 21.85
CA THR A 166 1.73 13.85 23.31
C THR A 166 1.94 15.22 23.89
#